data_1c02e8c7f81774906612500410dcd588
#
_entry.id   1c02e8c7f81774906612500410dcd588
#
_cell.length_a   1.000
_cell.length_b   1.000
_cell.length_c   1.000
_cell.angle_alpha   90.00
_cell.angle_beta   90.00
_cell.angle_gamma   90.00
#
_symmetry.space_group_name_H-M   'P 1'
#
loop_
_entity.id
_entity.type
_entity.pdbx_description
1 polymer ?
#
loop_
_entity_poly.entity_id
_entity_poly.type
_entity_poly.pdbx_seq_one_letter_code
_entity_poly.pdbx_strand_id
1 'polypeptide(L)'
;MGQAGQDHIENLVIVGSGPAGYTAAIYAARANLQPLLVTGFQRGGIPGGQLMTTTHVENFPGFPDGVLGPDLMDLMKSQAVRWGTHLLEADADSIDLSAKPYRIEVEGQTIRTHALVIATGASANRLQLPSEETFWSKGISACAICDGATPQFRNEELAVVGGGDSACEEAVYLTKYGSHVHLVVRSDKLRASAAMADRVLANDAITVHWNSEIDDVSGDDWMQSMTLRNRVEGSSTTLSVKGLFYAIGHTPNTDLLRGQLDLDRKGYLTTEPGRPETSMEGVFAAGDVADAEWRQGITAAGSGCKAALAAERWLSHHNLATRVQREQVEPAVAERPVNVDVTTEATYDPQGLWQKGSFALRKLYHDSAKPLLVIYTSPSCGPCHVLKPQLQRVIQELDGSAQAVVIDIEADQEIAEQAGVNGTPTVQLFHNKSMVNQWRGVKQRSEFKAAIEACLQSAA
;
A
#
# COMPACT_ATOMS: atom_id res chain seq x y z
N MET A 1 -25.40 -7.05 13.92
CA MET A 1 -24.68 -5.82 14.21
C MET A 1 -25.21 -5.28 15.53
N GLY A 2 -24.48 -5.52 16.64
CA GLY A 2 -24.82 -4.98 17.94
C GLY A 2 -24.51 -3.49 17.93
N GLN A 3 -25.44 -2.67 18.42
CA GLN A 3 -25.21 -1.27 18.75
C GLN A 3 -24.02 -1.19 19.73
N ALA A 4 -22.84 -0.85 19.22
CA ALA A 4 -21.73 -0.41 20.07
C ALA A 4 -22.21 0.90 20.72
N GLY A 5 -22.43 0.87 22.03
CA GLY A 5 -23.00 2.00 22.78
C GLY A 5 -22.11 3.23 22.60
N GLN A 6 -22.77 4.40 22.53
CA GLN A 6 -22.15 5.73 22.37
C GLN A 6 -21.15 6.12 23.48
N ASP A 7 -20.85 5.25 24.44
CA ASP A 7 -19.99 5.53 25.63
C ASP A 7 -18.66 4.80 25.66
N HIS A 8 -18.35 3.95 24.64
CA HIS A 8 -17.07 3.23 24.63
C HIS A 8 -15.91 4.16 24.24
N ILE A 9 -14.84 4.14 25.05
CA ILE A 9 -13.59 4.85 24.77
C ILE A 9 -12.49 3.81 24.60
N GLU A 10 -11.83 3.84 23.44
CA GLU A 10 -10.67 3.00 23.16
C GLU A 10 -9.48 3.42 24.03
N ASN A 11 -8.70 2.47 24.52
CA ASN A 11 -7.44 2.77 25.18
C ASN A 11 -6.49 3.45 24.19
N LEU A 12 -6.36 2.83 23.03
CA LEU A 12 -5.43 3.25 21.98
C LEU A 12 -6.05 3.00 20.60
N VAL A 13 -6.07 4.04 19.78
CA VAL A 13 -6.31 3.92 18.34
C VAL A 13 -5.00 4.12 17.61
N ILE A 14 -4.77 3.32 16.58
CA ILE A 14 -3.64 3.43 15.66
C ILE A 14 -4.21 3.73 14.27
N VAL A 15 -3.71 4.76 13.61
CA VAL A 15 -4.15 5.15 12.26
C VAL A 15 -3.04 4.89 11.27
N GLY A 16 -3.28 3.92 10.36
CA GLY A 16 -2.33 3.47 9.34
C GLY A 16 -1.79 2.07 9.60
N SER A 17 -1.73 1.25 8.55
CA SER A 17 -1.43 -0.19 8.60
C SER A 17 -0.12 -0.59 7.93
N GLY A 18 0.80 0.36 7.72
CA GLY A 18 2.17 0.05 7.31
C GLY A 18 2.96 -0.70 8.41
N PRO A 19 4.25 -0.99 8.18
CA PRO A 19 5.11 -1.66 9.17
C PRO A 19 5.09 -0.99 10.54
N ALA A 20 5.02 0.35 10.59
CA ALA A 20 4.92 1.11 11.83
C ALA A 20 3.61 0.80 12.58
N GLY A 21 2.46 0.87 11.87
CA GLY A 21 1.15 0.64 12.45
C GLY A 21 0.95 -0.78 12.95
N TYR A 22 1.27 -1.79 12.14
CA TYR A 22 1.17 -3.19 12.59
C TYR A 22 2.13 -3.49 13.74
N THR A 23 3.36 -2.96 13.73
CA THR A 23 4.28 -3.15 14.84
C THR A 23 3.75 -2.49 16.12
N ALA A 24 3.23 -1.25 16.03
CA ALA A 24 2.61 -0.60 17.15
C ALA A 24 1.43 -1.41 17.69
N ALA A 25 0.59 -1.95 16.82
CA ALA A 25 -0.54 -2.79 17.17
C ALA A 25 -0.12 -4.08 17.89
N ILE A 26 0.92 -4.77 17.41
CA ILE A 26 1.47 -5.98 18.04
C ILE A 26 1.94 -5.68 19.47
N TYR A 27 2.74 -4.61 19.64
CA TYR A 27 3.29 -4.28 20.97
C TYR A 27 2.20 -3.81 21.95
N ALA A 28 1.26 -2.99 21.49
CA ALA A 28 0.12 -2.53 22.29
C ALA A 28 -0.82 -3.69 22.69
N ALA A 29 -1.11 -4.61 21.77
CA ALA A 29 -1.93 -5.78 22.05
C ALA A 29 -1.26 -6.72 23.06
N ARG A 30 0.06 -6.93 22.94
CA ARG A 30 0.85 -7.70 23.92
C ARG A 30 0.91 -7.04 25.31
N ALA A 31 0.76 -5.72 25.37
CA ALA A 31 0.59 -4.98 26.64
C ALA A 31 -0.86 -4.97 27.15
N ASN A 32 -1.75 -5.79 26.59
CA ASN A 32 -3.17 -5.90 26.91
C ASN A 32 -3.97 -4.60 26.72
N LEU A 33 -3.54 -3.69 25.86
CA LEU A 33 -4.28 -2.47 25.55
C LEU A 33 -5.46 -2.69 24.60
N GLN A 34 -5.50 -3.84 23.92
CA GLN A 34 -6.51 -4.19 22.89
C GLN A 34 -6.72 -3.06 21.88
N PRO A 35 -5.68 -2.65 21.16
CA PRO A 35 -5.73 -1.49 20.29
C PRO A 35 -6.72 -1.68 19.15
N LEU A 36 -7.36 -0.58 18.73
CA LEU A 36 -8.07 -0.51 17.47
C LEU A 36 -7.14 0.05 16.40
N LEU A 37 -6.94 -0.68 15.30
CA LEU A 37 -6.15 -0.25 14.15
C LEU A 37 -7.09 0.13 13.01
N VAL A 38 -7.12 1.41 12.64
CA VAL A 38 -7.76 1.92 11.42
C VAL A 38 -6.76 1.75 10.28
N THR A 39 -7.03 0.81 9.39
CA THR A 39 -6.02 0.36 8.42
C THR A 39 -5.81 1.30 7.24
N GLY A 40 -6.77 2.17 6.97
CA GLY A 40 -6.88 2.89 5.71
C GLY A 40 -7.50 2.01 4.62
N PHE A 41 -7.88 2.64 3.50
CA PHE A 41 -8.36 1.93 2.33
C PHE A 41 -7.89 2.60 1.03
N GLN A 42 -8.02 3.92 0.91
CA GLN A 42 -7.60 4.70 -0.26
C GLN A 42 -6.77 5.94 0.08
N ARG A 43 -7.07 6.59 1.21
CA ARG A 43 -6.33 7.78 1.63
C ARG A 43 -4.95 7.38 2.14
N GLY A 44 -3.91 8.02 1.61
CA GLY A 44 -2.52 7.72 1.96
C GLY A 44 -1.98 6.42 1.35
N GLY A 45 -2.71 5.80 0.42
CA GLY A 45 -2.31 4.59 -0.29
C GLY A 45 -3.02 3.32 0.20
N ILE A 46 -2.59 2.19 -0.34
CA ILE A 46 -3.16 0.86 -0.08
C ILE A 46 -2.90 0.43 1.36
N PRO A 47 -3.86 -0.20 2.09
CA PRO A 47 -3.61 -0.82 3.39
C PRO A 47 -2.39 -1.74 3.35
N GLY A 48 -1.44 -1.55 4.29
CA GLY A 48 -0.11 -2.15 4.25
C GLY A 48 0.98 -1.17 3.78
N GLY A 49 0.59 -0.02 3.22
CA GLY A 49 1.50 1.07 2.83
C GLY A 49 2.37 0.74 1.62
N GLN A 50 3.54 1.36 1.53
CA GLN A 50 4.43 1.27 0.37
C GLN A 50 4.88 -0.17 0.06
N LEU A 51 4.97 -1.05 1.06
CA LEU A 51 5.37 -2.45 0.84
C LEU A 51 4.34 -3.24 0.03
N MET A 52 3.09 -2.81 -0.04
CA MET A 52 2.07 -3.43 -0.89
C MET A 52 2.31 -3.21 -2.39
N THR A 53 3.14 -2.25 -2.73
CA THR A 53 3.48 -1.89 -4.12
C THR A 53 4.92 -2.23 -4.49
N THR A 54 5.65 -2.93 -3.63
CA THR A 54 6.99 -3.45 -3.94
C THR A 54 6.95 -4.96 -4.20
N THR A 55 7.93 -5.47 -4.92
CA THR A 55 8.04 -6.90 -5.21
C THR A 55 8.75 -7.63 -4.07
N HIS A 56 10.07 -7.77 -4.14
CA HIS A 56 10.86 -8.44 -3.11
C HIS A 56 11.44 -7.44 -2.10
N VAL A 57 11.30 -7.75 -0.82
CA VAL A 57 11.92 -7.05 0.30
C VAL A 57 13.07 -7.92 0.79
N GLU A 58 14.29 -7.54 0.45
CA GLU A 58 15.51 -8.29 0.80
C GLU A 58 16.22 -7.72 2.04
N ASN A 59 15.78 -6.54 2.51
CA ASN A 59 16.42 -5.78 3.58
C ASN A 59 15.63 -5.77 4.89
N PHE A 60 14.61 -6.64 5.04
CA PHE A 60 13.90 -6.82 6.30
C PHE A 60 14.46 -8.06 7.01
N PRO A 61 15.12 -7.93 8.18
CA PRO A 61 15.74 -9.05 8.86
C PRO A 61 14.77 -10.17 9.23
N GLY A 62 15.21 -11.43 9.10
CA GLY A 62 14.41 -12.61 9.38
C GLY A 62 13.97 -13.38 8.15
N PHE A 63 14.21 -12.85 6.96
CA PHE A 63 13.89 -13.46 5.65
C PHE A 63 15.16 -13.58 4.80
N PRO A 64 15.95 -14.66 4.96
CA PRO A 64 17.25 -14.80 4.29
C PRO A 64 17.15 -14.86 2.76
N ASP A 65 16.03 -15.32 2.25
CA ASP A 65 15.75 -15.41 0.79
C ASP A 65 14.88 -14.24 0.29
N GLY A 66 14.71 -13.19 1.12
CA GLY A 66 13.75 -12.13 0.86
C GLY A 66 12.30 -12.57 1.13
N VAL A 67 11.38 -11.64 0.99
CA VAL A 67 9.94 -11.88 1.11
C VAL A 67 9.19 -10.91 0.20
N LEU A 68 8.08 -11.31 -0.39
CA LEU A 68 7.23 -10.36 -1.12
C LEU A 68 6.67 -9.32 -0.15
N GLY A 69 6.66 -8.05 -0.58
CA GLY A 69 6.16 -6.96 0.25
C GLY A 69 4.74 -7.21 0.78
N PRO A 70 3.77 -7.61 -0.06
CA PRO A 70 2.43 -8.00 0.38
C PRO A 70 2.42 -9.14 1.41
N ASP A 71 3.24 -10.18 1.21
CA ASP A 71 3.31 -11.32 2.14
C ASP A 71 3.84 -10.90 3.50
N LEU A 72 4.86 -10.02 3.53
CA LEU A 72 5.37 -9.46 4.78
C LEU A 72 4.26 -8.69 5.52
N MET A 73 3.46 -7.91 4.82
CA MET A 73 2.36 -7.15 5.42
C MET A 73 1.25 -8.07 5.94
N ASP A 74 0.92 -9.14 5.22
CA ASP A 74 -0.05 -10.15 5.66
C ASP A 74 0.44 -10.91 6.90
N LEU A 75 1.74 -11.22 6.99
CA LEU A 75 2.35 -11.82 8.18
C LEU A 75 2.27 -10.87 9.39
N MET A 76 2.59 -9.58 9.20
CA MET A 76 2.49 -8.58 10.27
C MET A 76 1.04 -8.36 10.72
N LYS A 77 0.09 -8.29 9.79
CA LYS A 77 -1.35 -8.23 10.04
C LYS A 77 -1.81 -9.43 10.88
N SER A 78 -1.45 -10.63 10.44
CA SER A 78 -1.81 -11.89 11.12
C SER A 78 -1.24 -11.93 12.54
N GLN A 79 -0.01 -11.45 12.72
CA GLN A 79 0.61 -11.36 14.04
C GLN A 79 -0.13 -10.37 14.95
N ALA A 80 -0.53 -9.20 14.44
CA ALA A 80 -1.29 -8.20 15.20
C ALA A 80 -2.66 -8.75 15.65
N VAL A 81 -3.40 -9.36 14.73
CA VAL A 81 -4.71 -9.98 15.01
C VAL A 81 -4.59 -11.10 16.03
N ARG A 82 -3.60 -11.98 15.90
CA ARG A 82 -3.34 -13.06 16.86
C ARG A 82 -3.15 -12.57 18.30
N TRP A 83 -2.60 -11.38 18.50
CA TRP A 83 -2.43 -10.78 19.81
C TRP A 83 -3.64 -9.99 20.31
N GLY A 84 -4.71 -9.90 19.52
CA GLY A 84 -5.96 -9.24 19.92
C GLY A 84 -6.09 -7.80 19.44
N THR A 85 -5.37 -7.39 18.40
CA THR A 85 -5.63 -6.13 17.71
C THR A 85 -6.95 -6.21 16.97
N HIS A 86 -7.82 -5.22 17.14
CA HIS A 86 -9.03 -5.07 16.35
C HIS A 86 -8.72 -4.24 15.10
N LEU A 87 -9.10 -4.79 13.92
CA LEU A 87 -8.91 -4.11 12.64
C LEU A 87 -10.20 -3.43 12.21
N LEU A 88 -10.11 -2.16 11.85
CA LEU A 88 -11.15 -1.42 11.14
C LEU A 88 -10.63 -1.08 9.75
N GLU A 89 -11.06 -1.87 8.76
CA GLU A 89 -10.61 -1.73 7.37
C GLU A 89 -11.40 -0.61 6.67
N ALA A 90 -11.07 0.61 7.03
CA ALA A 90 -11.71 1.83 6.55
C ALA A 90 -10.73 3.01 6.62
N ASP A 91 -11.04 4.10 5.93
CA ASP A 91 -10.29 5.35 6.02
C ASP A 91 -10.73 6.17 7.25
N ALA A 92 -9.78 6.79 7.93
CA ALA A 92 -10.09 7.88 8.84
C ALA A 92 -10.47 9.13 8.03
N ASP A 93 -11.68 9.65 8.25
CA ASP A 93 -12.18 10.83 7.53
C ASP A 93 -11.67 12.13 8.14
N SER A 94 -11.63 12.19 9.47
CA SER A 94 -11.07 13.30 10.22
C SER A 94 -10.60 12.87 11.61
N ILE A 95 -9.71 13.65 12.20
CA ILE A 95 -9.21 13.50 13.56
C ILE A 95 -9.41 14.83 14.27
N ASP A 96 -10.01 14.79 15.47
CA ASP A 96 -10.20 15.95 16.33
C ASP A 96 -9.44 15.76 17.64
N LEU A 97 -8.39 16.56 17.83
CA LEU A 97 -7.52 16.56 19.01
C LEU A 97 -7.83 17.73 19.96
N SER A 98 -8.89 18.50 19.73
CA SER A 98 -9.22 19.70 20.52
C SER A 98 -9.63 19.40 21.96
N ALA A 99 -10.12 18.18 22.25
CA ALA A 99 -10.56 17.75 23.58
C ALA A 99 -10.31 16.26 23.80
N LYS A 100 -10.03 15.86 25.05
CA LYS A 100 -9.94 14.46 25.48
C LYS A 100 -11.31 13.94 25.94
N PRO A 101 -11.70 12.69 25.63
CA PRO A 101 -11.02 11.76 24.75
C PRO A 101 -11.02 12.24 23.30
N TYR A 102 -9.93 11.97 22.57
CA TYR A 102 -9.80 12.33 21.16
C TYR A 102 -10.83 11.61 20.30
N ARG A 103 -11.15 12.19 19.14
CA ARG A 103 -12.18 11.66 18.24
C ARG A 103 -11.60 11.41 16.85
N ILE A 104 -12.00 10.31 16.28
CA ILE A 104 -11.67 9.92 14.90
C ILE A 104 -12.99 9.59 14.21
N GLU A 105 -13.29 10.27 13.11
CA GLU A 105 -14.43 9.92 12.26
C GLU A 105 -13.99 8.88 11.23
N VAL A 106 -14.72 7.79 11.12
CA VAL A 106 -14.48 6.70 10.20
C VAL A 106 -15.80 6.23 9.62
N GLU A 107 -16.02 6.41 8.31
CA GLU A 107 -17.25 6.02 7.62
C GLU A 107 -18.56 6.46 8.35
N GLY A 108 -18.58 7.67 8.87
CA GLY A 108 -19.73 8.23 9.59
C GLY A 108 -19.91 7.73 11.02
N GLN A 109 -18.93 7.02 11.57
CA GLN A 109 -18.88 6.62 12.97
C GLN A 109 -17.82 7.42 13.72
N THR A 110 -18.17 7.92 14.91
CA THR A 110 -17.20 8.58 15.79
C THR A 110 -16.57 7.57 16.73
N ILE A 111 -15.26 7.39 16.64
CA ILE A 111 -14.43 6.61 17.55
C ILE A 111 -13.80 7.56 18.57
N ARG A 112 -13.89 7.23 19.86
CA ARG A 112 -13.28 7.99 20.94
C ARG A 112 -12.10 7.21 21.50
N THR A 113 -10.98 7.90 21.79
CA THR A 113 -9.78 7.25 22.31
C THR A 113 -9.05 8.11 23.35
N HIS A 114 -8.39 7.44 24.30
CA HIS A 114 -7.51 8.11 25.27
C HIS A 114 -6.15 8.45 24.66
N ALA A 115 -5.60 7.56 23.84
CA ALA A 115 -4.30 7.74 23.18
C ALA A 115 -4.39 7.43 21.69
N LEU A 116 -3.51 8.03 20.89
CA LEU A 116 -3.48 7.91 19.44
C LEU A 116 -2.05 7.69 18.94
N VAL A 117 -1.86 6.72 18.05
CA VAL A 117 -0.63 6.56 17.27
C VAL A 117 -0.92 6.90 15.82
N ILE A 118 -0.22 7.90 15.30
CA ILE A 118 -0.26 8.30 13.90
C ILE A 118 0.83 7.52 13.15
N ALA A 119 0.41 6.62 12.26
CA ALA A 119 1.30 5.77 11.47
C ALA A 119 0.91 5.80 9.98
N THR A 120 0.43 6.95 9.51
CA THR A 120 -0.14 7.16 8.18
C THR A 120 0.91 7.14 7.05
N GLY A 121 2.20 7.18 7.40
CA GLY A 121 3.30 7.08 6.45
C GLY A 121 3.48 8.30 5.54
N ALA A 122 4.14 8.08 4.42
CA ALA A 122 4.36 9.08 3.37
C ALA A 122 4.20 8.44 2.00
N SER A 123 3.75 9.22 1.03
CA SER A 123 3.56 8.78 -0.36
C SER A 123 4.70 9.29 -1.23
N ALA A 124 5.27 8.42 -2.06
CA ALA A 124 6.25 8.82 -3.04
C ALA A 124 5.62 9.79 -4.06
N ASN A 125 6.32 10.87 -4.35
CA ASN A 125 5.88 11.80 -5.39
C ASN A 125 5.97 11.13 -6.75
N ARG A 126 4.95 11.34 -7.58
CA ARG A 126 4.81 10.75 -8.91
C ARG A 126 5.01 11.79 -10.00
N LEU A 127 5.51 11.37 -11.15
CA LEU A 127 5.60 12.21 -12.36
C LEU A 127 4.28 12.29 -13.12
N GLN A 128 3.36 11.34 -12.86
CA GLN A 128 2.08 11.21 -13.54
C GLN A 128 2.24 10.96 -15.06
N LEU A 129 3.22 10.12 -15.42
CA LEU A 129 3.42 9.72 -16.80
C LEU A 129 2.24 8.89 -17.30
N PRO A 130 1.92 8.94 -18.61
CA PRO A 130 0.81 8.16 -19.17
C PRO A 130 0.90 6.65 -18.87
N SER A 131 2.11 6.09 -18.93
CA SER A 131 2.36 4.65 -18.70
C SER A 131 2.84 4.31 -17.29
N GLU A 132 2.86 5.29 -16.36
CA GLU A 132 3.45 5.13 -15.01
C GLU A 132 2.83 3.98 -14.23
N GLU A 133 1.50 3.87 -14.20
CA GLU A 133 0.82 2.81 -13.44
C GLU A 133 1.10 1.40 -13.99
N THR A 134 1.33 1.26 -15.29
CA THR A 134 1.65 -0.01 -15.93
C THR A 134 3.01 -0.54 -15.48
N PHE A 135 4.00 0.38 -15.35
CA PHE A 135 5.38 0.03 -15.06
C PHE A 135 5.80 0.28 -13.61
N TRP A 136 4.88 0.76 -12.76
CA TRP A 136 5.16 0.87 -11.32
C TRP A 136 5.46 -0.50 -10.73
N SER A 137 6.61 -0.65 -10.05
CA SER A 137 7.19 -1.92 -9.57
C SER A 137 7.58 -2.91 -10.69
N LYS A 138 7.47 -2.50 -11.95
CA LYS A 138 7.90 -3.26 -13.14
C LYS A 138 8.93 -2.46 -13.95
N GLY A 139 9.87 -1.85 -13.26
CA GLY A 139 10.90 -0.97 -13.80
C GLY A 139 10.86 0.44 -13.20
N ILE A 140 9.73 0.94 -12.73
CA ILE A 140 9.67 2.21 -11.98
C ILE A 140 9.68 1.92 -10.47
N SER A 141 10.56 2.61 -9.74
CA SER A 141 10.68 2.53 -8.27
C SER A 141 10.88 3.93 -7.67
N ALA A 142 10.56 4.10 -6.39
CA ALA A 142 10.86 5.31 -5.62
C ALA A 142 11.92 5.06 -4.52
N CYS A 143 12.64 3.94 -4.59
CA CYS A 143 13.66 3.58 -3.59
C CYS A 143 14.82 2.81 -4.23
N ALA A 144 15.89 3.49 -4.60
CA ALA A 144 17.07 2.85 -5.17
C ALA A 144 17.76 1.87 -4.19
N ILE A 145 17.77 2.20 -2.88
CA ILE A 145 18.36 1.34 -1.85
C ILE A 145 17.55 0.05 -1.69
N CYS A 146 16.23 0.10 -1.91
CA CYS A 146 15.36 -1.08 -1.79
C CYS A 146 15.53 -2.00 -3.01
N ASP A 147 15.44 -1.46 -4.21
CA ASP A 147 15.22 -2.21 -5.43
C ASP A 147 16.47 -2.30 -6.32
N GLY A 148 17.40 -1.36 -6.21
CA GLY A 148 18.55 -1.24 -7.15
C GLY A 148 19.49 -2.44 -7.17
N ALA A 149 19.53 -3.25 -6.10
CA ALA A 149 20.35 -4.46 -6.03
C ALA A 149 19.67 -5.69 -6.63
N THR A 150 18.39 -5.61 -6.95
CA THR A 150 17.59 -6.75 -7.44
C THR A 150 18.06 -7.26 -8.81
N PRO A 151 17.91 -8.56 -9.12
CA PRO A 151 18.47 -9.17 -10.33
C PRO A 151 18.10 -8.50 -11.65
N GLN A 152 16.87 -7.95 -11.75
CA GLN A 152 16.37 -7.31 -12.96
C GLN A 152 17.07 -6.02 -13.35
N PHE A 153 17.81 -5.39 -12.45
CA PHE A 153 18.53 -4.14 -12.69
C PHE A 153 20.04 -4.34 -12.84
N ARG A 154 20.54 -5.57 -12.60
CA ARG A 154 21.98 -5.84 -12.66
C ARG A 154 22.53 -5.80 -14.08
N ASN A 155 23.59 -5.01 -14.27
CA ASN A 155 24.25 -4.78 -15.56
C ASN A 155 23.33 -4.16 -16.63
N GLU A 156 22.22 -3.55 -16.23
CA GLU A 156 21.32 -2.84 -17.12
C GLU A 156 21.56 -1.32 -17.06
N GLU A 157 21.16 -0.59 -18.10
CA GLU A 157 21.11 0.87 -18.03
C GLU A 157 19.91 1.31 -17.16
N LEU A 158 20.20 2.17 -16.19
CA LEU A 158 19.23 2.66 -15.22
C LEU A 158 19.09 4.17 -15.30
N ALA A 159 17.96 4.70 -14.84
CA ALA A 159 17.73 6.13 -14.77
C ALA A 159 17.31 6.56 -13.36
N VAL A 160 17.72 7.77 -12.97
CA VAL A 160 17.27 8.46 -11.78
C VAL A 160 16.70 9.81 -12.18
N VAL A 161 15.51 10.16 -11.69
CA VAL A 161 14.94 11.47 -11.90
C VAL A 161 15.01 12.30 -10.61
N GLY A 162 15.63 13.45 -10.70
CA GLY A 162 15.82 14.37 -9.58
C GLY A 162 17.13 15.17 -9.71
N GLY A 163 17.35 16.13 -8.82
CA GLY A 163 18.56 16.98 -8.86
C GLY A 163 19.03 17.45 -7.49
N GLY A 164 18.50 16.88 -6.41
CA GLY A 164 18.92 17.10 -5.02
C GLY A 164 19.92 16.06 -4.54
N ASP A 165 20.34 16.15 -3.27
CA ASP A 165 21.29 15.21 -2.66
C ASP A 165 20.82 13.75 -2.81
N SER A 166 19.56 13.44 -2.50
CA SER A 166 19.01 12.08 -2.64
C SER A 166 19.16 11.54 -4.06
N ALA A 167 18.88 12.34 -5.09
CA ALA A 167 19.02 11.90 -6.49
C ALA A 167 20.47 11.61 -6.86
N CYS A 168 21.40 12.43 -6.36
CA CYS A 168 22.84 12.23 -6.56
C CYS A 168 23.35 11.00 -5.83
N GLU A 169 22.91 10.78 -4.58
CA GLU A 169 23.23 9.59 -3.78
C GLU A 169 22.72 8.32 -4.43
N GLU A 170 21.46 8.33 -4.86
CA GLU A 170 20.83 7.19 -5.55
C GLU A 170 21.52 6.89 -6.90
N ALA A 171 21.86 7.93 -7.68
CA ALA A 171 22.58 7.74 -8.93
C ALA A 171 23.96 7.09 -8.69
N VAL A 172 24.72 7.58 -7.72
CA VAL A 172 26.01 6.99 -7.33
C VAL A 172 25.83 5.58 -6.76
N TYR A 173 24.79 5.33 -5.98
CA TYR A 173 24.51 3.99 -5.44
C TYR A 173 24.23 2.98 -6.54
N LEU A 174 23.41 3.34 -7.52
CA LEU A 174 23.02 2.46 -8.63
C LEU A 174 24.17 2.09 -9.56
N THR A 175 25.24 2.89 -9.64
CA THR A 175 26.45 2.49 -10.43
C THR A 175 27.14 1.23 -9.90
N LYS A 176 26.78 0.77 -8.69
CA LYS A 176 27.29 -0.51 -8.17
C LYS A 176 26.62 -1.72 -8.81
N TYR A 177 25.47 -1.54 -9.42
CA TYR A 177 24.62 -2.62 -9.93
C TYR A 177 24.33 -2.49 -11.42
N GLY A 178 23.95 -1.30 -11.88
CA GLY A 178 23.72 -1.01 -13.30
C GLY A 178 24.99 -0.86 -14.09
N SER A 179 24.91 -1.09 -15.39
CA SER A 179 26.02 -0.85 -16.33
C SER A 179 26.28 0.64 -16.56
N HIS A 180 25.23 1.45 -16.51
CA HIS A 180 25.26 2.90 -16.65
C HIS A 180 24.05 3.54 -15.98
N VAL A 181 24.17 4.79 -15.51
CA VAL A 181 23.09 5.54 -14.85
C VAL A 181 22.85 6.87 -15.54
N HIS A 182 21.63 7.10 -15.95
CA HIS A 182 21.15 8.35 -16.53
C HIS A 182 20.50 9.22 -15.45
N LEU A 183 21.11 10.33 -15.04
CA LEU A 183 20.53 11.25 -14.09
C LEU A 183 19.76 12.36 -14.84
N VAL A 184 18.44 12.37 -14.71
CA VAL A 184 17.55 13.32 -15.40
C VAL A 184 17.27 14.53 -14.51
N VAL A 185 17.72 15.70 -14.94
CA VAL A 185 17.65 16.95 -14.17
C VAL A 185 16.91 18.02 -14.95
N ARG A 186 15.80 18.53 -14.41
CA ARG A 186 14.94 19.50 -15.09
C ARG A 186 15.53 20.92 -15.22
N SER A 187 16.66 21.19 -14.55
CA SER A 187 17.39 22.47 -14.56
C SER A 187 18.79 22.30 -15.16
N ASP A 188 19.48 23.40 -15.34
CA ASP A 188 20.86 23.47 -15.83
C ASP A 188 21.92 23.19 -14.76
N LYS A 189 21.49 22.90 -13.51
CA LYS A 189 22.39 22.61 -12.39
C LYS A 189 21.75 21.69 -11.36
N LEU A 190 22.58 20.96 -10.62
CA LEU A 190 22.18 20.21 -9.44
C LEU A 190 21.86 21.16 -8.28
N ARG A 191 20.89 20.77 -7.45
CA ARG A 191 20.57 21.43 -6.18
C ARG A 191 21.19 20.70 -4.99
N ALA A 192 21.99 19.67 -5.27
CA ALA A 192 22.73 18.92 -4.29
C ALA A 192 23.86 19.74 -3.68
N SER A 193 24.40 19.28 -2.55
CA SER A 193 25.63 19.80 -1.97
C SER A 193 26.78 19.72 -2.99
N ALA A 194 27.75 20.65 -2.91
CA ALA A 194 28.88 20.69 -3.86
C ALA A 194 29.62 19.34 -3.90
N ALA A 195 29.88 18.72 -2.74
CA ALA A 195 30.58 17.47 -2.65
C ALA A 195 29.81 16.32 -3.35
N MET A 196 28.47 16.32 -3.29
CA MET A 196 27.65 15.31 -3.94
C MET A 196 27.54 15.56 -5.44
N ALA A 197 27.41 16.81 -5.85
CA ALA A 197 27.44 17.20 -7.25
C ALA A 197 28.76 16.81 -7.92
N ASP A 198 29.92 17.12 -7.28
CA ASP A 198 31.24 16.75 -7.77
C ASP A 198 31.40 15.23 -7.93
N ARG A 199 30.87 14.42 -6.99
CA ARG A 199 30.90 12.94 -7.09
C ARG A 199 30.13 12.42 -8.30
N VAL A 200 28.98 13.01 -8.60
CA VAL A 200 28.16 12.63 -9.77
C VAL A 200 28.89 13.03 -11.05
N LEU A 201 29.38 14.29 -11.13
CA LEU A 201 30.00 14.83 -12.33
C LEU A 201 31.37 14.20 -12.65
N ALA A 202 32.06 13.65 -11.64
CA ALA A 202 33.31 12.93 -11.80
C ALA A 202 33.15 11.42 -12.05
N ASN A 203 31.93 10.90 -12.11
CA ASN A 203 31.67 9.47 -12.26
C ASN A 203 31.36 9.13 -13.73
N ASP A 204 32.28 8.44 -14.40
CA ASP A 204 32.16 8.04 -15.81
C ASP A 204 30.98 7.11 -16.09
N ALA A 205 30.44 6.43 -15.05
CA ALA A 205 29.27 5.57 -15.17
C ALA A 205 27.94 6.36 -15.05
N ILE A 206 27.99 7.72 -14.92
CA ILE A 206 26.80 8.56 -14.82
C ILE A 206 26.79 9.58 -15.97
N THR A 207 25.67 9.61 -16.70
CA THR A 207 25.38 10.70 -17.65
C THR A 207 24.29 11.60 -17.10
N VAL A 208 24.58 12.90 -16.99
CA VAL A 208 23.59 13.89 -16.53
C VAL A 208 22.87 14.51 -17.72
N HIS A 209 21.57 14.35 -17.79
CA HIS A 209 20.69 14.97 -18.78
C HIS A 209 20.12 16.25 -18.21
N TRP A 210 20.75 17.39 -18.55
CA TRP A 210 20.36 18.72 -18.11
C TRP A 210 19.11 19.21 -18.83
N ASN A 211 18.35 20.09 -18.16
CA ASN A 211 17.15 20.70 -18.72
C ASN A 211 16.18 19.68 -19.31
N SER A 212 16.14 18.49 -18.76
CA SER A 212 15.40 17.36 -19.32
C SER A 212 14.32 16.89 -18.36
N GLU A 213 13.22 16.42 -18.92
CA GLU A 213 12.14 15.76 -18.22
C GLU A 213 11.73 14.49 -18.96
N ILE A 214 11.05 13.60 -18.28
CA ILE A 214 10.59 12.33 -18.83
C ILE A 214 9.16 12.55 -19.32
N ASP A 215 8.89 12.28 -20.60
CA ASP A 215 7.56 12.38 -21.19
C ASP A 215 6.76 11.10 -20.97
N ASP A 216 7.40 9.93 -21.15
CA ASP A 216 6.79 8.63 -20.88
C ASP A 216 7.83 7.52 -20.82
N VAL A 217 7.36 6.33 -20.44
CA VAL A 217 8.12 5.07 -20.44
C VAL A 217 7.40 4.03 -21.29
N SER A 218 8.13 3.03 -21.80
CA SER A 218 7.55 1.96 -22.61
C SER A 218 8.28 0.65 -22.40
N GLY A 219 7.62 -0.45 -22.75
CA GLY A 219 8.11 -1.82 -22.65
C GLY A 219 6.96 -2.79 -22.84
N ASP A 220 7.26 -4.07 -22.65
CA ASP A 220 6.27 -5.16 -22.67
C ASP A 220 5.77 -5.41 -21.22
N ASP A 221 6.11 -6.53 -20.62
CA ASP A 221 5.78 -6.84 -19.22
C ASP A 221 6.56 -5.98 -18.22
N TRP A 222 7.76 -5.54 -18.60
CA TRP A 222 8.68 -4.70 -17.85
C TRP A 222 9.11 -3.49 -18.68
N MET A 223 9.42 -2.39 -17.99
CA MET A 223 9.98 -1.20 -18.60
C MET A 223 11.26 -1.54 -19.39
N GLN A 224 11.39 -1.01 -20.61
CA GLN A 224 12.53 -1.22 -21.51
C GLN A 224 13.12 0.08 -22.03
N SER A 225 12.38 1.16 -21.98
CA SER A 225 12.83 2.47 -22.45
C SER A 225 12.10 3.62 -21.80
N MET A 226 12.71 4.81 -21.87
CA MET A 226 12.08 6.06 -21.52
C MET A 226 12.30 7.12 -22.60
N THR A 227 11.34 8.01 -22.76
CA THR A 227 11.44 9.17 -23.66
C THR A 227 11.76 10.40 -22.84
N LEU A 228 12.91 11.01 -23.11
CA LEU A 228 13.34 12.27 -22.55
C LEU A 228 12.99 13.42 -23.50
N ARG A 229 12.54 14.54 -22.93
CA ARG A 229 12.37 15.81 -23.65
C ARG A 229 13.28 16.89 -23.05
N ASN A 230 14.11 17.49 -23.89
CA ASN A 230 14.86 18.67 -23.49
C ASN A 230 13.93 19.88 -23.46
N ARG A 231 13.83 20.55 -22.32
CA ARG A 231 12.90 21.67 -22.09
C ARG A 231 13.31 22.97 -22.79
N VAL A 232 14.60 23.10 -23.13
CA VAL A 232 15.15 24.30 -23.80
C VAL A 232 15.13 24.13 -25.30
N GLU A 233 15.56 22.98 -25.80
CA GLU A 233 15.66 22.70 -27.24
C GLU A 233 14.36 22.15 -27.83
N GLY A 234 13.49 21.59 -27.00
CA GLY A 234 12.27 20.90 -27.43
C GLY A 234 12.53 19.55 -28.11
N SER A 235 13.78 19.10 -28.15
CA SER A 235 14.17 17.81 -28.73
C SER A 235 13.74 16.65 -27.83
N SER A 236 13.30 15.54 -28.42
CA SER A 236 12.98 14.31 -27.71
C SER A 236 13.94 13.20 -28.12
N THR A 237 14.37 12.39 -27.12
CA THR A 237 15.28 11.26 -27.30
C THR A 237 14.76 10.08 -26.51
N THR A 238 14.76 8.90 -27.12
CA THR A 238 14.42 7.65 -26.43
C THR A 238 15.71 6.96 -25.98
N LEU A 239 15.79 6.60 -24.69
CA LEU A 239 16.87 5.86 -24.08
C LEU A 239 16.39 4.45 -23.72
N SER A 240 17.22 3.44 -24.00
CA SER A 240 16.99 2.07 -23.57
C SER A 240 17.42 1.95 -22.11
N VAL A 241 16.46 1.90 -21.18
CA VAL A 241 16.69 1.77 -19.74
C VAL A 241 15.71 0.77 -19.15
N LYS A 242 16.19 -0.07 -18.24
CA LYS A 242 15.37 -1.11 -17.59
C LYS A 242 14.80 -0.69 -16.25
N GLY A 243 15.33 0.39 -15.68
CA GLY A 243 14.86 0.91 -14.39
C GLY A 243 14.84 2.43 -14.35
N LEU A 244 13.78 3.00 -13.76
CA LEU A 244 13.62 4.42 -13.53
C LEU A 244 13.30 4.67 -12.05
N PHE A 245 14.21 5.34 -11.35
CA PHE A 245 14.12 5.61 -9.92
C PHE A 245 13.71 7.06 -9.65
N TYR A 246 12.64 7.23 -8.89
CA TYR A 246 12.09 8.55 -8.54
C TYR A 246 12.74 9.09 -7.28
N ALA A 247 13.73 9.96 -7.43
CA ALA A 247 14.37 10.71 -6.35
C ALA A 247 13.82 12.15 -6.25
N ILE A 248 12.50 12.29 -6.35
CA ILE A 248 11.79 13.59 -6.34
C ILE A 248 11.05 13.84 -5.02
N GLY A 249 11.36 13.04 -4.00
CA GLY A 249 10.86 13.19 -2.64
C GLY A 249 9.56 12.45 -2.36
N HIS A 250 9.09 12.64 -1.12
CA HIS A 250 7.86 12.08 -0.60
C HIS A 250 7.01 13.17 0.02
N THR A 251 5.70 12.93 0.07
CA THR A 251 4.74 13.79 0.77
C THR A 251 4.19 13.01 1.96
N PRO A 252 4.42 13.47 3.21
CA PRO A 252 3.88 12.81 4.39
C PRO A 252 2.36 12.92 4.43
N ASN A 253 1.69 11.86 4.88
CA ASN A 253 0.23 11.78 4.95
C ASN A 253 -0.29 12.44 6.25
N THR A 254 -0.21 13.76 6.31
CA THR A 254 -0.54 14.59 7.49
C THR A 254 -1.77 15.46 7.33
N ASP A 255 -2.51 15.35 6.24
CA ASP A 255 -3.68 16.20 5.94
C ASP A 255 -4.75 16.17 7.04
N LEU A 256 -4.96 15.00 7.68
CA LEU A 256 -5.90 14.83 8.79
C LEU A 256 -5.51 15.61 10.07
N LEU A 257 -4.26 16.09 10.14
CA LEU A 257 -3.64 16.63 11.36
C LEU A 257 -3.28 18.10 11.25
N ARG A 258 -3.53 18.74 10.09
CA ARG A 258 -3.17 20.12 9.82
C ARG A 258 -3.81 21.06 10.83
N GLY A 259 -2.97 21.94 11.42
CA GLY A 259 -3.40 22.91 12.43
C GLY A 259 -3.63 22.34 13.82
N GLN A 260 -3.42 21.02 14.03
CA GLN A 260 -3.59 20.37 15.32
C GLN A 260 -2.28 19.84 15.92
N LEU A 261 -1.32 19.49 15.08
CA LEU A 261 0.03 19.03 15.46
C LEU A 261 1.09 19.83 14.75
N ASP A 262 2.27 19.92 15.37
CA ASP A 262 3.40 20.61 14.79
C ASP A 262 3.98 19.80 13.62
N LEU A 263 4.15 20.48 12.48
CA LEU A 263 4.75 19.95 11.27
C LEU A 263 6.05 20.69 10.96
N ASP A 264 7.02 19.99 10.39
CA ASP A 264 8.20 20.60 9.84
C ASP A 264 7.91 21.34 8.51
N ARG A 265 8.93 21.98 7.93
CA ARG A 265 8.79 22.73 6.67
C ARG A 265 8.43 21.87 5.46
N LYS A 266 8.61 20.54 5.56
CA LYS A 266 8.27 19.57 4.51
C LYS A 266 6.93 18.87 4.78
N GLY A 267 6.25 19.20 5.89
CA GLY A 267 4.96 18.65 6.29
C GLY A 267 5.03 17.38 7.14
N TYR A 268 6.21 16.93 7.56
CA TYR A 268 6.36 15.79 8.46
C TYR A 268 5.98 16.17 9.89
N LEU A 269 5.39 15.21 10.63
CA LEU A 269 5.14 15.39 12.06
C LEU A 269 6.46 15.57 12.82
N THR A 270 6.53 16.62 13.63
CA THR A 270 7.65 16.81 14.54
C THR A 270 7.42 16.00 15.82
N THR A 271 8.46 15.33 16.28
CA THR A 271 8.47 14.58 17.54
C THR A 271 9.63 15.04 18.40
N GLU A 272 9.60 14.72 19.68
CA GLU A 272 10.77 14.89 20.53
C GLU A 272 11.96 14.09 19.98
N PRO A 273 13.18 14.62 19.98
CA PRO A 273 14.36 13.92 19.43
C PRO A 273 14.53 12.52 20.03
N GLY A 274 14.50 11.50 19.15
CA GLY A 274 14.66 10.10 19.54
C GLY A 274 13.43 9.45 20.20
N ARG A 275 12.31 10.18 20.33
CA ARG A 275 11.07 9.75 20.98
C ARG A 275 9.88 9.87 20.02
N PRO A 276 8.78 9.14 20.27
CA PRO A 276 7.59 9.19 19.41
C PRO A 276 6.57 10.27 19.79
N GLU A 277 6.77 10.98 20.91
CA GLU A 277 5.83 11.97 21.44
C GLU A 277 5.73 13.19 20.50
N THR A 278 4.50 13.58 20.18
CA THR A 278 4.20 14.78 19.38
C THR A 278 4.00 16.01 20.30
N SER A 279 3.67 17.15 19.72
CA SER A 279 3.29 18.36 20.50
C SER A 279 2.00 18.21 21.30
N MET A 280 1.22 17.15 21.07
CA MET A 280 -0.03 16.87 21.77
C MET A 280 0.12 15.67 22.69
N GLU A 281 -0.20 15.86 23.97
CA GLU A 281 -0.09 14.83 25.01
C GLU A 281 -1.00 13.61 24.73
N GLY A 282 -0.45 12.39 24.76
CA GLY A 282 -1.19 11.17 24.44
C GLY A 282 -1.29 10.88 22.94
N VAL A 283 -0.63 11.69 22.10
CA VAL A 283 -0.55 11.48 20.65
C VAL A 283 0.92 11.20 20.26
N PHE A 284 1.13 10.11 19.57
CA PHE A 284 2.44 9.58 19.19
C PHE A 284 2.53 9.43 17.67
N ALA A 285 3.72 9.61 17.12
CA ALA A 285 3.97 9.41 15.70
C ALA A 285 4.95 8.26 15.45
N ALA A 286 4.73 7.50 14.37
CA ALA A 286 5.59 6.38 13.99
C ALA A 286 5.67 6.20 12.47
N GLY A 287 6.84 5.80 11.98
CA GLY A 287 7.12 5.56 10.57
C GLY A 287 7.31 6.84 9.78
N ASP A 288 7.16 6.71 8.49
CA ASP A 288 7.51 7.72 7.51
C ASP A 288 6.73 9.05 7.65
N VAL A 289 5.63 9.06 8.39
CA VAL A 289 4.90 10.32 8.69
C VAL A 289 5.72 11.31 9.53
N ALA A 290 6.71 10.80 10.28
CA ALA A 290 7.64 11.59 11.10
C ALA A 290 9.13 11.34 10.74
N ASP A 291 9.42 10.46 9.78
CA ASP A 291 10.77 10.12 9.33
C ASP A 291 10.99 10.61 7.90
N ALA A 292 11.59 11.78 7.77
CA ALA A 292 11.95 12.36 6.48
C ALA A 292 13.28 11.82 5.91
N GLU A 293 14.03 11.02 6.67
CA GLU A 293 15.41 10.63 6.35
C GLU A 293 15.51 9.16 5.91
N TRP A 294 15.13 8.21 6.76
CA TRP A 294 15.41 6.79 6.52
C TRP A 294 14.37 6.11 5.64
N ARG A 295 13.09 6.23 5.97
CA ARG A 295 11.96 5.66 5.22
C ARG A 295 12.16 4.19 4.84
N GLN A 296 12.58 3.37 5.82
CA GLN A 296 12.79 1.93 5.66
C GLN A 296 11.73 1.14 6.45
N GLY A 297 11.31 -0.01 5.93
CA GLY A 297 10.34 -0.87 6.62
C GLY A 297 10.77 -1.23 8.04
N ILE A 298 12.07 -1.49 8.25
CA ILE A 298 12.61 -1.83 9.57
C ILE A 298 12.66 -0.64 10.53
N THR A 299 13.00 0.57 10.06
CA THR A 299 12.99 1.76 10.91
C THR A 299 11.56 2.17 11.26
N ALA A 300 10.65 2.04 10.31
CA ALA A 300 9.22 2.25 10.53
C ALA A 300 8.68 1.26 11.59
N ALA A 301 8.98 -0.03 11.47
CA ALA A 301 8.62 -1.03 12.47
C ALA A 301 9.21 -0.70 13.86
N GLY A 302 10.50 -0.33 13.92
CA GLY A 302 11.17 0.08 15.16
C GLY A 302 10.52 1.31 15.82
N SER A 303 10.09 2.29 15.01
CA SER A 303 9.39 3.48 15.53
C SER A 303 7.98 3.13 16.04
N GLY A 304 7.27 2.20 15.38
CA GLY A 304 6.00 1.66 15.84
C GLY A 304 6.10 0.99 17.21
N CYS A 305 7.16 0.20 17.42
CA CYS A 305 7.47 -0.36 18.74
C CYS A 305 7.61 0.75 19.81
N LYS A 306 8.42 1.79 19.52
CA LYS A 306 8.61 2.93 20.44
C LYS A 306 7.29 3.63 20.76
N ALA A 307 6.46 3.90 19.74
CA ALA A 307 5.17 4.58 19.92
C ALA A 307 4.22 3.77 20.81
N ALA A 308 4.12 2.48 20.59
CA ALA A 308 3.26 1.61 21.41
C ALA A 308 3.71 1.56 22.88
N LEU A 309 5.03 1.43 23.12
CA LEU A 309 5.58 1.42 24.47
C LEU A 309 5.43 2.77 25.19
N ALA A 310 5.55 3.89 24.46
CA ALA A 310 5.32 5.22 24.99
C ALA A 310 3.84 5.43 25.33
N ALA A 311 2.93 5.01 24.45
CA ALA A 311 1.49 5.06 24.68
C ALA A 311 1.06 4.22 25.89
N GLU A 312 1.59 3.01 26.03
CA GLU A 312 1.33 2.14 27.20
C GLU A 312 1.74 2.82 28.50
N ARG A 313 2.97 3.34 28.57
CA ARG A 313 3.48 4.06 29.77
C ARG A 313 2.64 5.30 30.07
N TRP A 314 2.27 6.05 29.07
CA TRP A 314 1.44 7.25 29.24
C TRP A 314 0.04 6.88 29.77
N LEU A 315 -0.63 5.89 29.18
CA LEU A 315 -1.92 5.40 29.62
C LEU A 315 -1.89 4.87 31.07
N SER A 316 -0.86 4.10 31.40
CA SER A 316 -0.65 3.55 32.74
C SER A 316 -0.42 4.67 33.77
N HIS A 317 0.42 5.66 33.47
CA HIS A 317 0.70 6.78 34.36
C HIS A 317 -0.55 7.63 34.65
N HIS A 318 -1.46 7.75 33.68
CA HIS A 318 -2.71 8.50 33.82
C HIS A 318 -3.89 7.66 34.32
N ASN A 319 -3.68 6.38 34.62
CA ASN A 319 -4.73 5.43 35.03
C ASN A 319 -5.87 5.32 33.99
N LEU A 320 -5.56 5.43 32.71
CA LEU A 320 -6.49 5.36 31.60
C LEU A 320 -6.55 3.98 30.93
N ALA A 321 -5.56 3.11 31.18
CA ALA A 321 -5.56 1.75 30.65
C ALA A 321 -6.64 0.91 31.35
N THR A 322 -7.78 0.73 30.68
CA THR A 322 -8.86 -0.13 31.17
C THR A 322 -8.79 -1.50 30.49
N ARG A 323 -9.14 -2.57 31.23
CA ARG A 323 -9.38 -3.87 30.61
C ARG A 323 -10.67 -3.79 29.80
N VAL A 324 -10.55 -3.68 28.50
CA VAL A 324 -11.70 -3.80 27.60
C VAL A 324 -12.06 -5.29 27.53
N GLN A 325 -13.24 -5.67 28.05
CA GLN A 325 -13.80 -7.00 27.82
C GLN A 325 -14.48 -6.99 26.45
N ARG A 326 -13.71 -7.24 25.42
CA ARG A 326 -14.30 -7.63 24.12
C ARG A 326 -14.39 -9.14 24.09
N GLU A 327 -15.49 -9.68 23.57
CA GLU A 327 -15.54 -11.10 23.23
C GLU A 327 -14.35 -11.40 22.33
N GLN A 328 -13.52 -12.35 22.77
CA GLN A 328 -12.48 -12.87 21.93
C GLN A 328 -13.18 -13.52 20.73
N VAL A 329 -13.23 -12.81 19.61
CA VAL A 329 -13.38 -13.48 18.33
C VAL A 329 -12.15 -14.38 18.29
N GLU A 330 -12.38 -15.71 18.40
CA GLU A 330 -11.29 -16.65 18.18
C GLU A 330 -10.58 -16.20 16.91
N PRO A 331 -9.28 -15.93 16.96
CA PRO A 331 -8.57 -15.60 15.75
C PRO A 331 -8.84 -16.75 14.82
N ALA A 332 -9.55 -16.49 13.74
CA ALA A 332 -9.53 -17.40 12.62
C ALA A 332 -8.03 -17.63 12.42
N VAL A 333 -7.56 -18.82 12.79
CA VAL A 333 -6.17 -19.22 12.58
C VAL A 333 -5.95 -18.82 11.14
N ALA A 334 -5.09 -17.81 10.90
CA ALA A 334 -4.70 -17.51 9.54
C ALA A 334 -4.08 -18.80 9.08
N GLU A 335 -4.91 -19.63 8.46
CA GLU A 335 -4.42 -20.76 7.73
C GLU A 335 -3.34 -20.12 6.86
N ARG A 336 -2.10 -20.62 7.02
CA ARG A 336 -1.06 -20.32 6.03
C ARG A 336 -1.77 -20.33 4.71
N PRO A 337 -1.50 -19.40 3.75
CA PRO A 337 -2.18 -19.47 2.49
C PRO A 337 -2.04 -20.90 2.00
N VAL A 338 -3.02 -21.71 2.39
CA VAL A 338 -3.20 -23.04 1.83
C VAL A 338 -3.37 -22.68 0.38
N ASN A 339 -2.54 -23.22 -0.48
CA ASN A 339 -2.83 -23.26 -1.90
C ASN A 339 -4.29 -23.67 -1.99
N VAL A 340 -5.17 -22.66 -2.09
CA VAL A 340 -6.60 -22.97 -2.19
C VAL A 340 -6.71 -23.59 -3.55
N ASP A 341 -6.88 -24.91 -3.54
CA ASP A 341 -6.93 -25.71 -4.75
C ASP A 341 -7.86 -25.03 -5.76
N VAL A 342 -7.37 -24.92 -6.97
CA VAL A 342 -8.18 -24.44 -8.10
C VAL A 342 -9.42 -25.32 -8.16
N THR A 343 -10.60 -24.72 -8.22
CA THR A 343 -11.86 -25.46 -8.28
C THR A 343 -11.85 -26.37 -9.52
N THR A 344 -11.95 -27.66 -9.29
CA THR A 344 -12.02 -28.71 -10.31
C THR A 344 -13.45 -29.20 -10.44
N GLU A 345 -13.71 -30.07 -11.41
CA GLU A 345 -15.04 -30.71 -11.55
C GLU A 345 -15.48 -31.44 -10.28
N ALA A 346 -14.56 -32.10 -9.60
CA ALA A 346 -14.82 -32.83 -8.37
C ALA A 346 -15.08 -31.94 -7.14
N THR A 347 -14.61 -30.71 -7.16
CA THR A 347 -14.72 -29.75 -6.04
C THR A 347 -15.66 -28.58 -6.34
N TYR A 348 -16.27 -28.55 -7.54
CA TYR A 348 -17.17 -27.48 -7.92
C TYR A 348 -18.46 -27.48 -7.11
N ASP A 349 -18.77 -26.35 -6.48
CA ASP A 349 -20.03 -26.14 -5.76
C ASP A 349 -20.87 -25.06 -6.49
N PRO A 350 -22.00 -25.43 -7.11
CA PRO A 350 -22.90 -24.51 -7.78
C PRO A 350 -23.45 -23.40 -6.86
N GLN A 351 -23.52 -23.65 -5.56
CA GLN A 351 -23.96 -22.68 -4.54
C GLN A 351 -22.80 -21.91 -3.92
N GLY A 352 -21.57 -22.26 -4.23
CA GLY A 352 -20.37 -21.62 -3.74
C GLY A 352 -20.32 -20.15 -4.14
N LEU A 353 -20.25 -19.27 -3.15
CA LEU A 353 -20.27 -17.81 -3.38
C LEU A 353 -18.92 -17.26 -3.88
N TRP A 354 -17.83 -18.00 -3.61
CA TRP A 354 -16.46 -17.58 -3.94
C TRP A 354 -15.66 -18.78 -4.41
N GLN A 355 -15.25 -18.77 -5.66
CA GLN A 355 -14.53 -19.89 -6.27
C GLN A 355 -13.29 -19.41 -7.03
N LYS A 356 -12.47 -20.34 -7.55
CA LYS A 356 -11.23 -20.03 -8.26
C LYS A 356 -11.07 -20.87 -9.52
N GLY A 357 -10.44 -20.28 -10.53
CA GLY A 357 -9.98 -20.93 -11.73
C GLY A 357 -10.98 -21.05 -12.86
N SER A 358 -10.47 -21.46 -13.99
CA SER A 358 -11.16 -21.50 -15.28
C SER A 358 -12.38 -22.40 -15.29
N PHE A 359 -12.34 -23.53 -14.58
CA PHE A 359 -13.47 -24.45 -14.51
C PHE A 359 -14.69 -23.80 -13.84
N ALA A 360 -14.49 -23.17 -12.67
CA ALA A 360 -15.55 -22.48 -11.95
C ALA A 360 -16.10 -21.29 -12.76
N LEU A 361 -15.21 -20.52 -13.42
CA LEU A 361 -15.63 -19.42 -14.28
C LEU A 361 -16.58 -19.90 -15.38
N ARG A 362 -16.20 -20.95 -16.14
CA ARG A 362 -17.04 -21.49 -17.20
C ARG A 362 -18.40 -21.93 -16.69
N LYS A 363 -18.43 -22.65 -15.57
CA LYS A 363 -19.68 -23.13 -14.96
C LYS A 363 -20.56 -21.97 -14.49
N LEU A 364 -20.03 -21.06 -13.68
CA LEU A 364 -20.78 -19.91 -13.18
C LEU A 364 -21.27 -18.98 -14.29
N TYR A 365 -20.45 -18.76 -15.32
CA TYR A 365 -20.84 -17.93 -16.45
C TYR A 365 -22.00 -18.51 -17.27
N HIS A 366 -22.04 -19.84 -17.44
CA HIS A 366 -23.06 -20.51 -18.25
C HIS A 366 -24.31 -20.87 -17.45
N ASP A 367 -24.16 -21.28 -16.22
CA ASP A 367 -25.20 -21.96 -15.43
C ASP A 367 -25.85 -21.06 -14.37
N SER A 368 -25.17 -19.97 -13.94
CA SER A 368 -25.71 -19.07 -12.92
C SER A 368 -26.52 -17.93 -13.52
N ALA A 369 -27.69 -17.66 -12.94
CA ALA A 369 -28.50 -16.46 -13.23
C ALA A 369 -28.15 -15.29 -12.30
N LYS A 370 -27.27 -15.49 -11.29
CA LYS A 370 -26.84 -14.44 -10.35
C LYS A 370 -25.80 -13.53 -11.00
N PRO A 371 -25.72 -12.27 -10.58
CA PRO A 371 -24.58 -11.42 -10.91
C PRO A 371 -23.26 -12.12 -10.55
N LEU A 372 -22.31 -12.15 -11.48
CA LEU A 372 -21.02 -12.82 -11.35
C LEU A 372 -19.88 -11.81 -11.41
N LEU A 373 -19.10 -11.71 -10.34
CA LEU A 373 -17.85 -10.98 -10.32
C LEU A 373 -16.70 -11.89 -10.76
N VAL A 374 -15.98 -11.48 -11.80
CA VAL A 374 -14.75 -12.16 -12.23
C VAL A 374 -13.57 -11.25 -11.83
N ILE A 375 -12.70 -11.76 -10.97
CA ILE A 375 -11.62 -11.01 -10.34
C ILE A 375 -10.29 -11.54 -10.89
N TYR A 376 -9.66 -10.76 -11.74
CA TYR A 376 -8.37 -11.09 -12.34
C TYR A 376 -7.24 -10.61 -11.43
N THR A 377 -6.37 -11.54 -11.07
CA THR A 377 -5.28 -11.33 -10.10
C THR A 377 -4.00 -11.99 -10.59
N SER A 378 -2.85 -11.62 -9.98
CA SER A 378 -1.60 -12.40 -10.09
C SER A 378 -0.99 -12.60 -8.70
N PRO A 379 -0.08 -13.58 -8.53
CA PRO A 379 0.61 -13.81 -7.26
C PRO A 379 1.39 -12.58 -6.77
N SER A 380 1.97 -11.82 -7.68
CA SER A 380 2.77 -10.63 -7.38
C SER A 380 1.95 -9.34 -7.20
N CYS A 381 0.62 -9.41 -7.31
CA CYS A 381 -0.26 -8.24 -7.27
C CYS A 381 -0.60 -7.79 -5.84
N GLY A 382 0.16 -6.84 -5.30
CA GLY A 382 -0.10 -6.23 -3.99
C GLY A 382 -1.52 -5.67 -3.84
N PRO A 383 -2.02 -4.83 -4.76
CA PRO A 383 -3.37 -4.31 -4.71
C PRO A 383 -4.46 -5.39 -4.68
N CYS A 384 -4.20 -6.59 -5.25
CA CYS A 384 -5.15 -7.69 -5.23
C CYS A 384 -5.36 -8.26 -3.81
N HIS A 385 -4.33 -8.24 -2.97
CA HIS A 385 -4.43 -8.69 -1.57
C HIS A 385 -5.37 -7.81 -0.76
N VAL A 386 -5.50 -6.54 -1.12
CA VAL A 386 -6.44 -5.60 -0.49
C VAL A 386 -7.86 -5.77 -1.03
N LEU A 387 -7.97 -5.91 -2.35
CA LEU A 387 -9.27 -5.95 -3.02
C LEU A 387 -10.04 -7.24 -2.73
N LYS A 388 -9.37 -8.40 -2.71
CA LYS A 388 -10.01 -9.70 -2.48
C LYS A 388 -10.85 -9.75 -1.19
N PRO A 389 -10.33 -9.39 0.00
CA PRO A 389 -11.13 -9.40 1.23
C PRO A 389 -12.33 -8.45 1.17
N GLN A 390 -12.19 -7.30 0.51
CA GLN A 390 -13.28 -6.34 0.36
C GLN A 390 -14.42 -6.89 -0.50
N LEU A 391 -14.08 -7.53 -1.61
CA LEU A 391 -15.07 -8.18 -2.47
C LEU A 391 -15.71 -9.40 -1.80
N GLN A 392 -14.96 -10.17 -1.00
CA GLN A 392 -15.53 -11.24 -0.19
C GLN A 392 -16.61 -10.74 0.76
N ARG A 393 -16.37 -9.59 1.43
CA ARG A 393 -17.37 -8.94 2.29
C ARG A 393 -18.58 -8.47 1.51
N VAL A 394 -18.40 -7.86 0.32
CA VAL A 394 -19.52 -7.46 -0.54
C VAL A 394 -20.40 -8.69 -0.88
N ILE A 395 -19.79 -9.79 -1.28
CA ILE A 395 -20.52 -11.04 -1.60
C ILE A 395 -21.24 -11.61 -0.37
N GLN A 396 -20.61 -11.56 0.80
CA GLN A 396 -21.23 -12.00 2.06
C GLN A 396 -22.40 -11.10 2.48
N GLU A 397 -22.26 -9.77 2.36
CA GLU A 397 -23.33 -8.81 2.68
C GLU A 397 -24.54 -8.92 1.75
N LEU A 398 -24.34 -9.41 0.55
CA LEU A 398 -25.41 -9.65 -0.42
C LEU A 398 -26.11 -11.01 -0.25
N ASP A 399 -25.78 -11.74 0.82
CA ASP A 399 -26.44 -12.98 1.28
C ASP A 399 -26.73 -13.98 0.16
N GLY A 400 -25.74 -14.28 -0.64
CA GLY A 400 -25.84 -15.23 -1.74
C GLY A 400 -26.56 -14.74 -3.00
N SER A 401 -26.88 -13.45 -3.08
CA SER A 401 -27.50 -12.85 -4.30
C SER A 401 -26.50 -12.66 -5.45
N ALA A 402 -25.20 -12.74 -5.19
CA ALA A 402 -24.15 -12.67 -6.20
C ALA A 402 -23.09 -13.74 -5.95
N GLN A 403 -22.28 -14.03 -6.95
CA GLN A 403 -21.18 -14.99 -6.90
C GLN A 403 -19.90 -14.35 -7.41
N ALA A 404 -18.74 -14.87 -7.00
CA ALA A 404 -17.45 -14.41 -7.44
C ALA A 404 -16.52 -15.56 -7.83
N VAL A 405 -15.68 -15.32 -8.83
CA VAL A 405 -14.61 -16.23 -9.23
C VAL A 405 -13.31 -15.46 -9.40
N VAL A 406 -12.23 -16.01 -8.86
CA VAL A 406 -10.88 -15.48 -8.97
C VAL A 406 -10.13 -16.19 -10.08
N ILE A 407 -9.58 -15.44 -11.01
CA ILE A 407 -8.74 -15.93 -12.10
C ILE A 407 -7.32 -15.40 -11.87
N ASP A 408 -6.36 -16.30 -11.88
CA ASP A 408 -4.95 -15.96 -11.89
C ASP A 408 -4.51 -15.79 -13.34
N ILE A 409 -4.10 -14.57 -13.71
CA ILE A 409 -3.76 -14.25 -15.12
C ILE A 409 -2.45 -14.93 -15.58
N GLU A 410 -1.60 -15.38 -14.65
CA GLU A 410 -0.38 -16.12 -14.97
C GLU A 410 -0.69 -17.61 -15.21
N ALA A 411 -1.63 -18.16 -14.46
CA ALA A 411 -2.05 -19.55 -14.60
C ALA A 411 -3.11 -19.78 -15.72
N ASP A 412 -4.01 -18.80 -15.91
CA ASP A 412 -5.13 -18.84 -16.87
C ASP A 412 -4.98 -17.74 -17.93
N GLN A 413 -3.80 -17.60 -18.53
CA GLN A 413 -3.41 -16.51 -19.46
C GLN A 413 -4.40 -16.35 -20.63
N GLU A 414 -4.82 -17.47 -21.26
CA GLU A 414 -5.76 -17.44 -22.39
C GLU A 414 -7.10 -16.77 -22.01
N ILE A 415 -7.56 -16.97 -20.78
CA ILE A 415 -8.81 -16.37 -20.28
C ILE A 415 -8.64 -14.87 -20.10
N ALA A 416 -7.51 -14.44 -19.55
CA ALA A 416 -7.20 -13.03 -19.35
C ALA A 416 -7.12 -12.29 -20.70
N GLU A 417 -6.45 -12.88 -21.69
CA GLU A 417 -6.34 -12.34 -23.05
C GLU A 417 -7.71 -12.24 -23.73
N GLN A 418 -8.53 -13.30 -23.69
CA GLN A 418 -9.88 -13.29 -24.25
C GLN A 418 -10.80 -12.24 -23.58
N ALA A 419 -10.58 -12.01 -22.29
CA ALA A 419 -11.32 -11.01 -21.52
C ALA A 419 -10.81 -9.56 -21.72
N GLY A 420 -9.71 -9.37 -22.47
CA GLY A 420 -9.09 -8.06 -22.68
C GLY A 420 -8.46 -7.47 -21.42
N VAL A 421 -7.97 -8.34 -20.52
CA VAL A 421 -7.37 -7.95 -19.24
C VAL A 421 -5.86 -7.90 -19.37
N ASN A 422 -5.28 -6.71 -19.27
CA ASN A 422 -3.84 -6.46 -19.44
C ASN A 422 -3.17 -6.06 -18.11
N GLY A 423 -3.87 -6.13 -16.96
CA GLY A 423 -3.30 -5.75 -15.66
C GLY A 423 -4.19 -6.13 -14.49
N THR A 424 -3.57 -6.24 -13.32
CA THR A 424 -4.22 -6.66 -12.07
C THR A 424 -4.14 -5.60 -10.98
N PRO A 425 -5.17 -5.47 -10.11
CA PRO A 425 -6.46 -6.16 -10.20
C PRO A 425 -7.37 -5.57 -11.27
N THR A 426 -8.05 -6.44 -12.02
CA THR A 426 -9.19 -6.06 -12.85
C THR A 426 -10.40 -6.86 -12.36
N VAL A 427 -11.55 -6.21 -12.26
CA VAL A 427 -12.81 -6.85 -11.87
C VAL A 427 -13.84 -6.61 -12.95
N GLN A 428 -14.47 -7.67 -13.44
CA GLN A 428 -15.57 -7.59 -14.38
C GLN A 428 -16.86 -8.10 -13.72
N LEU A 429 -17.95 -7.38 -13.90
CA LEU A 429 -19.27 -7.78 -13.44
C LEU A 429 -20.09 -8.27 -14.64
N PHE A 430 -20.54 -9.51 -14.57
CA PHE A 430 -21.43 -10.09 -15.56
C PHE A 430 -22.82 -10.30 -14.95
N HIS A 431 -23.84 -10.06 -15.76
CA HIS A 431 -25.22 -10.41 -15.46
C HIS A 431 -25.90 -10.91 -16.75
N ASN A 432 -26.58 -12.04 -16.68
CA ASN A 432 -27.20 -12.67 -17.84
C ASN A 432 -26.24 -12.83 -19.05
N LYS A 433 -25.01 -13.26 -18.78
CA LYS A 433 -23.93 -13.47 -19.76
C LYS A 433 -23.45 -12.21 -20.48
N SER A 434 -23.86 -11.04 -20.04
CA SER A 434 -23.40 -9.76 -20.54
C SER A 434 -22.52 -9.06 -19.52
N MET A 435 -21.40 -8.48 -19.97
CA MET A 435 -20.58 -7.65 -19.11
C MET A 435 -21.28 -6.33 -18.84
N VAL A 436 -21.58 -6.08 -17.57
CA VAL A 436 -22.30 -4.88 -17.11
C VAL A 436 -21.34 -3.77 -16.73
N ASN A 437 -20.21 -4.15 -16.09
CA ASN A 437 -19.20 -3.18 -15.65
C ASN A 437 -17.80 -3.80 -15.60
N GLN A 438 -16.78 -2.94 -15.70
CA GLN A 438 -15.38 -3.31 -15.51
C GLN A 438 -14.67 -2.23 -14.72
N TRP A 439 -13.89 -2.64 -13.70
CA TRP A 439 -13.05 -1.77 -12.91
C TRP A 439 -11.59 -2.21 -13.02
N ARG A 440 -10.68 -1.25 -13.07
CA ARG A 440 -9.24 -1.47 -13.00
C ARG A 440 -8.70 -0.85 -11.72
N GLY A 441 -7.77 -1.52 -11.07
CA GLY A 441 -7.22 -1.10 -9.77
C GLY A 441 -8.19 -1.31 -8.61
N VAL A 442 -7.81 -0.83 -7.43
CA VAL A 442 -8.64 -0.90 -6.22
C VAL A 442 -9.71 0.17 -6.26
N LYS A 443 -10.97 -0.22 -6.04
CA LYS A 443 -12.14 0.66 -5.95
C LYS A 443 -12.83 0.52 -4.61
N GLN A 444 -13.71 1.44 -4.28
CA GLN A 444 -14.46 1.40 -3.04
C GLN A 444 -15.48 0.25 -3.03
N ARG A 445 -15.65 -0.36 -1.86
CA ARG A 445 -16.63 -1.42 -1.63
C ARG A 445 -18.04 -1.02 -2.06
N SER A 446 -18.42 0.22 -1.79
CA SER A 446 -19.70 0.81 -2.18
C SER A 446 -19.95 0.82 -3.69
N GLU A 447 -18.92 1.01 -4.49
CA GLU A 447 -19.04 1.00 -5.96
C GLU A 447 -19.43 -0.40 -6.48
N PHE A 448 -18.77 -1.44 -5.97
CA PHE A 448 -19.10 -2.82 -6.34
C PHE A 448 -20.50 -3.20 -5.88
N LYS A 449 -20.83 -2.87 -4.63
CA LYS A 449 -22.13 -3.18 -4.04
C LYS A 449 -23.27 -2.51 -4.82
N ALA A 450 -23.15 -1.22 -5.11
CA ALA A 450 -24.15 -0.47 -5.87
C ALA A 450 -24.36 -1.04 -7.28
N ALA A 451 -23.28 -1.43 -7.98
CA ALA A 451 -23.39 -2.02 -9.31
C ALA A 451 -24.08 -3.39 -9.29
N ILE A 452 -23.80 -4.23 -8.28
CA ILE A 452 -24.45 -5.52 -8.14
C ILE A 452 -25.94 -5.34 -7.78
N GLU A 453 -26.27 -4.45 -6.85
CA GLU A 453 -27.64 -4.15 -6.46
C GLU A 453 -28.46 -3.61 -7.64
N ALA A 454 -27.87 -2.78 -8.51
CA ALA A 454 -28.50 -2.32 -9.73
C ALA A 454 -28.82 -3.46 -10.70
N CYS A 455 -27.94 -4.47 -10.82
CA CYS A 455 -28.24 -5.68 -11.60
C CYS A 455 -29.43 -6.48 -11.02
N LEU A 456 -29.51 -6.58 -9.69
CA LEU A 456 -30.59 -7.31 -9.00
C LEU A 456 -31.94 -6.60 -9.16
N GLN A 457 -31.95 -5.26 -9.13
CA GLN A 457 -33.16 -4.45 -9.35
C GLN A 457 -33.66 -4.48 -10.79
N SER A 458 -32.78 -4.62 -11.77
CA SER A 458 -33.16 -4.71 -13.19
C SER A 458 -33.74 -6.08 -13.59
N ALA A 459 -33.63 -7.08 -12.71
CA ALA A 459 -34.13 -8.44 -12.91
C ALA A 459 -35.48 -8.70 -12.20
N ALA A 460 -35.99 -7.76 -11.39
CA ALA A 460 -37.28 -7.78 -10.74
C ALA A 460 -38.32 -6.98 -11.55
#